data_f6296e7c9f7ebe229908f109c8bdbbd7
#
_entry.id   f6296e7c9f7ebe229908f109c8bdbbd7
#
_cell.length_a   1.000
_cell.length_b   1.000
_cell.length_c   1.000
_cell.angle_alpha   90.00
_cell.angle_beta   90.00
_cell.angle_gamma   90.00
#
_symmetry.space_group_name_H-M   'P 1'
#
loop_
_entity.id
_entity.type
_entity.pdbx_description
1 polymer ?
#
loop_
_entity_poly.entity_id
_entity_poly.type
_entity_poly.pdbx_seq_one_letter_code
_entity_poly.pdbx_strand_id
1 'polypeptide(L)'
;MKVKLEYVWLDGYTPEPNLRSKVKVCDLELVSVEVLPEWSFDGSSTKQAEGHFSDCILKPVRVYENPLNNGYIESYLVLCEVMNPDGTPHSSNTRALVGDDKPDLWFGYEQEYTIMQTGRPLGFPHNGYPEPQGKYYCGVGNGQVNGREFVDKHMENCIEAGIEITGTNAEVLLGQWEYQVFSKGKLKAGDDLWISRYILQQMSEEYVYDIELHPKPVMGDWNGSGLHCNFSNDKMRNEGGEEYFKNIFRAFDSRHDLHIQNYGSDNNLRLTGKHETQSIEKFTWGISDRG
;
A
#
# COMPACT_ATOMS: atom_id res chain seq x y z
N MET A 1 -21.39 24.57 2.95
CA MET A 1 -21.84 23.65 1.88
C MET A 1 -21.72 22.23 2.40
N LYS A 2 -22.66 21.31 2.05
CA LYS A 2 -22.56 19.92 2.49
C LYS A 2 -21.46 19.22 1.71
N VAL A 3 -20.59 18.53 2.47
CA VAL A 3 -19.52 17.69 1.93
C VAL A 3 -19.57 16.29 2.57
N LYS A 4 -19.14 15.28 1.83
CA LYS A 4 -18.92 13.91 2.34
C LYS A 4 -17.45 13.75 2.68
N LEU A 5 -17.18 13.33 3.91
CA LEU A 5 -15.85 13.02 4.41
C LEU A 5 -15.80 11.53 4.68
N GLU A 6 -15.05 10.80 3.89
CA GLU A 6 -14.84 9.37 4.08
C GLU A 6 -13.57 9.15 4.89
N TYR A 7 -13.74 8.88 6.18
CA TYR A 7 -12.67 8.62 7.12
C TYR A 7 -12.13 7.22 6.91
N VAL A 8 -10.85 7.13 6.57
CA VAL A 8 -10.14 5.89 6.27
C VAL A 8 -9.10 5.64 7.35
N TRP A 9 -9.04 4.42 7.89
CA TRP A 9 -8.05 4.04 8.90
C TRP A 9 -7.66 2.57 8.81
N LEU A 10 -6.61 2.19 9.53
CA LEU A 10 -6.16 0.82 9.67
C LEU A 10 -6.66 0.24 10.98
N ASP A 11 -7.19 -0.99 10.94
CA ASP A 11 -7.67 -1.70 12.13
C ASP A 11 -6.53 -2.33 12.95
N GLY A 12 -6.89 -3.08 14.00
CA GLY A 12 -5.95 -3.73 14.91
C GLY A 12 -5.71 -5.22 14.64
N TYR A 13 -6.11 -5.72 13.48
CA TYR A 13 -5.81 -7.12 13.11
C TYR A 13 -4.32 -7.31 12.88
N THR A 14 -3.83 -8.50 13.21
CA THR A 14 -2.44 -8.92 13.03
C THR A 14 -2.42 -10.27 12.30
N PRO A 15 -1.38 -10.58 11.52
CA PRO A 15 -0.15 -9.80 11.32
C PRO A 15 -0.33 -8.55 10.45
N GLU A 16 -1.34 -8.52 9.59
CA GLU A 16 -1.60 -7.41 8.67
C GLU A 16 -2.91 -6.68 9.05
N PRO A 17 -2.90 -5.33 9.14
CA PRO A 17 -4.11 -4.57 9.37
C PRO A 17 -4.97 -4.49 8.11
N ASN A 18 -6.28 -4.34 8.30
CA ASN A 18 -7.21 -4.09 7.21
C ASN A 18 -7.59 -2.60 7.14
N LEU A 19 -7.87 -2.14 5.93
CA LEU A 19 -8.46 -0.84 5.70
C LEU A 19 -9.93 -0.82 6.16
N ARG A 20 -10.31 0.27 6.82
CA ARG A 20 -11.68 0.54 7.26
C ARG A 20 -12.08 1.92 6.81
N SER A 21 -13.36 2.11 6.54
CA SER A 21 -13.90 3.45 6.28
C SER A 21 -15.29 3.65 6.85
N LYS A 22 -15.64 4.92 7.04
CA LYS A 22 -17.00 5.39 7.31
C LYS A 22 -17.18 6.82 6.86
N VAL A 23 -18.39 7.18 6.43
CA VAL A 23 -18.69 8.48 5.85
C VAL A 23 -19.36 9.41 6.86
N LYS A 24 -18.87 10.63 6.99
CA LYS A 24 -19.48 11.74 7.72
C LYS A 24 -19.94 12.81 6.75
N VAL A 25 -21.13 13.36 6.96
CA VAL A 25 -21.61 14.54 6.21
C VAL A 25 -21.46 15.76 7.10
N CYS A 26 -20.74 16.76 6.62
CA CYS A 26 -20.49 18.01 7.32
C CYS A 26 -20.94 19.21 6.50
N ASP A 27 -21.19 20.34 7.18
CA ASP A 27 -21.33 21.64 6.52
C ASP A 27 -19.98 22.38 6.68
N LEU A 28 -19.20 22.45 5.59
CA LEU A 28 -17.90 23.09 5.56
C LEU A 28 -17.82 24.07 4.38
N GLU A 29 -17.09 25.19 4.56
CA GLU A 29 -16.76 26.13 3.50
C GLU A 29 -15.41 25.82 2.86
N LEU A 30 -14.54 25.18 3.61
CA LEU A 30 -13.19 24.75 3.20
C LEU A 30 -12.94 23.37 3.78
N VAL A 31 -12.28 22.51 3.02
CA VAL A 31 -11.82 21.21 3.48
C VAL A 31 -10.30 21.24 3.60
N SER A 32 -9.81 21.16 4.84
CA SER A 32 -8.39 21.01 5.17
C SER A 32 -8.26 20.23 6.47
N VAL A 33 -7.11 19.62 6.72
CA VAL A 33 -6.87 18.78 7.92
C VAL A 33 -7.18 19.54 9.21
N GLU A 34 -6.88 20.84 9.24
CA GLU A 34 -7.01 21.70 10.43
C GLU A 34 -8.46 21.97 10.85
N VAL A 35 -9.41 21.87 9.90
CA VAL A 35 -10.83 22.14 10.15
C VAL A 35 -11.68 20.89 10.25
N LEU A 36 -11.10 19.71 9.92
CA LEU A 36 -11.83 18.45 9.96
C LEU A 36 -12.05 18.00 11.40
N PRO A 37 -13.29 17.61 11.76
CA PRO A 37 -13.57 17.13 13.10
C PRO A 37 -12.97 15.74 13.34
N GLU A 38 -12.46 15.49 14.52
CA GLU A 38 -12.24 14.14 15.00
C GLU A 38 -13.56 13.38 15.08
N TRP A 39 -13.49 12.05 14.99
CA TRP A 39 -14.67 11.22 15.08
C TRP A 39 -14.38 9.92 15.82
N SER A 40 -15.29 9.48 16.69
CA SER A 40 -15.15 8.22 17.41
C SER A 40 -15.71 7.04 16.62
N PHE A 41 -15.23 5.85 16.93
CA PHE A 41 -15.74 4.58 16.43
C PHE A 41 -15.60 3.48 17.48
N ASP A 42 -16.35 2.39 17.31
CA ASP A 42 -16.28 1.21 18.18
C ASP A 42 -15.05 0.35 17.82
N GLY A 43 -13.98 0.52 18.58
CA GLY A 43 -12.74 -0.23 18.43
C GLY A 43 -12.87 -1.73 18.71
N SER A 44 -13.91 -2.17 19.41
CA SER A 44 -14.15 -3.60 19.68
C SER A 44 -14.45 -4.38 18.40
N SER A 45 -15.09 -3.72 17.43
CA SER A 45 -15.40 -4.29 16.12
C SER A 45 -14.19 -4.35 15.16
N THR A 46 -13.07 -3.74 15.54
CA THR A 46 -11.86 -3.61 14.72
C THR A 46 -10.61 -4.14 15.40
N LYS A 47 -10.72 -4.90 16.47
CA LYS A 47 -9.61 -5.41 17.29
C LYS A 47 -8.71 -4.30 17.90
N GLN A 48 -9.29 -3.14 18.20
CA GLN A 48 -8.58 -1.98 18.76
C GLN A 48 -9.04 -1.60 20.17
N ALA A 49 -10.09 -2.23 20.70
CA ALA A 49 -10.53 -2.03 22.07
C ALA A 49 -11.26 -3.26 22.61
N GLU A 50 -11.45 -3.27 23.93
CA GLU A 50 -12.32 -4.25 24.60
C GLU A 50 -13.73 -3.66 24.80
N GLY A 51 -14.76 -4.55 24.88
CA GLY A 51 -16.17 -4.16 24.81
C GLY A 51 -16.70 -3.22 25.90
N HIS A 52 -15.94 -2.96 26.97
CA HIS A 52 -16.35 -2.06 28.07
C HIS A 52 -15.81 -0.64 27.94
N PHE A 53 -14.75 -0.43 27.10
CA PHE A 53 -14.11 0.85 26.81
C PHE A 53 -13.76 0.87 25.35
N SER A 54 -14.77 0.79 24.50
CA SER A 54 -14.59 0.48 23.09
C SER A 54 -14.36 1.70 22.19
N ASP A 55 -14.55 2.92 22.71
CA ASP A 55 -14.36 4.12 21.90
C ASP A 55 -12.90 4.35 21.56
N CYS A 56 -12.61 4.42 20.26
CA CYS A 56 -11.37 4.94 19.70
C CYS A 56 -11.67 6.21 18.90
N ILE A 57 -10.66 7.04 18.70
CA ILE A 57 -10.78 8.31 18.00
C ILE A 57 -10.06 8.24 16.66
N LEU A 58 -10.71 8.67 15.59
CA LEU A 58 -10.14 8.94 14.28
C LEU A 58 -9.69 10.40 14.24
N LYS A 59 -8.39 10.62 14.20
CA LYS A 59 -7.76 11.92 14.05
C LYS A 59 -7.34 12.12 12.59
N PRO A 60 -7.94 13.06 11.85
CA PRO A 60 -7.54 13.37 10.50
C PRO A 60 -6.06 13.75 10.40
N VAL A 61 -5.35 13.22 9.42
CA VAL A 61 -3.92 13.51 9.18
C VAL A 61 -3.62 13.91 7.75
N ARG A 62 -4.49 13.53 6.80
CA ARG A 62 -4.38 13.93 5.38
C ARG A 62 -5.72 13.85 4.68
N VAL A 63 -5.91 14.71 3.69
CA VAL A 63 -7.11 14.80 2.86
C VAL A 63 -6.72 14.61 1.40
N TYR A 64 -7.57 13.88 0.67
CA TYR A 64 -7.47 13.66 -0.76
C TYR A 64 -8.84 13.90 -1.41
N GLU A 65 -8.88 14.32 -2.67
CA GLU A 65 -10.10 14.26 -3.46
C GLU A 65 -10.59 12.80 -3.51
N ASN A 66 -11.91 12.61 -3.53
CA ASN A 66 -12.48 11.26 -3.65
C ASN A 66 -12.88 10.97 -5.11
N PRO A 67 -12.05 10.28 -5.90
CA PRO A 67 -12.29 10.00 -7.31
C PRO A 67 -13.43 8.99 -7.53
N LEU A 68 -13.82 8.27 -6.47
CA LEU A 68 -14.88 7.26 -6.54
C LEU A 68 -16.28 7.85 -6.27
N ASN A 69 -16.36 9.17 -6.13
CA ASN A 69 -17.61 9.85 -5.85
C ASN A 69 -18.47 10.06 -7.11
N ASN A 70 -19.51 9.26 -7.26
CA ASN A 70 -20.48 9.39 -8.37
C ASN A 70 -21.66 10.31 -8.04
N GLY A 71 -21.61 11.06 -6.93
CA GLY A 71 -22.71 11.89 -6.45
C GLY A 71 -22.52 13.39 -6.74
N TYR A 72 -23.56 14.18 -6.45
CA TYR A 72 -23.55 15.65 -6.62
C TYR A 72 -22.87 16.40 -5.46
N ILE A 73 -22.61 15.72 -4.34
CA ILE A 73 -22.02 16.31 -3.14
C ILE A 73 -20.52 16.09 -3.24
N GLU A 74 -19.73 17.13 -3.04
CA GLU A 74 -18.27 17.03 -2.95
C GLU A 74 -17.88 15.98 -1.90
N SER A 75 -16.87 15.20 -2.22
CA SER A 75 -16.44 14.09 -1.39
C SER A 75 -14.91 14.03 -1.28
N TYR A 76 -14.43 13.73 -0.08
CA TYR A 76 -13.01 13.66 0.21
C TYR A 76 -12.68 12.37 0.97
N LEU A 77 -11.54 11.77 0.67
CA LEU A 77 -10.94 10.71 1.47
C LEU A 77 -10.11 11.37 2.58
N VAL A 78 -10.38 11.00 3.81
CA VAL A 78 -9.70 11.55 5.00
C VAL A 78 -8.94 10.43 5.69
N LEU A 79 -7.62 10.38 5.46
CA LEU A 79 -6.78 9.43 6.19
C LEU A 79 -6.69 9.84 7.65
N CYS A 80 -6.85 8.86 8.54
CA CYS A 80 -6.87 9.06 9.98
C CYS A 80 -5.86 8.19 10.72
N GLU A 81 -5.27 8.76 11.75
CA GLU A 81 -4.64 8.03 12.84
C GLU A 81 -5.69 7.57 13.85
N VAL A 82 -5.45 6.38 14.43
CA VAL A 82 -6.26 5.91 15.56
C VAL A 82 -5.63 6.35 16.88
N MET A 83 -6.44 7.00 17.71
CA MET A 83 -6.03 7.51 19.02
C MET A 83 -6.87 6.88 20.11
N ASN A 84 -6.30 6.77 21.30
CA ASN A 84 -7.03 6.46 22.53
C ASN A 84 -7.94 7.64 22.94
N PRO A 85 -8.97 7.42 23.78
CA PRO A 85 -9.85 8.49 24.26
C PRO A 85 -9.12 9.63 25.01
N ASP A 86 -7.95 9.35 25.57
CA ASP A 86 -7.09 10.35 26.23
C ASP A 86 -6.22 11.17 25.27
N GLY A 87 -6.34 10.92 23.96
CA GLY A 87 -5.57 11.61 22.92
C GLY A 87 -4.18 11.06 22.68
N THR A 88 -3.77 9.97 23.33
CA THR A 88 -2.50 9.29 23.03
C THR A 88 -2.66 8.39 21.79
N PRO A 89 -1.58 8.15 21.00
CA PRO A 89 -1.63 7.21 19.89
C PRO A 89 -2.06 5.80 20.37
N HIS A 90 -3.01 5.18 19.66
CA HIS A 90 -3.38 3.80 19.91
C HIS A 90 -2.22 2.85 19.59
N SER A 91 -2.13 1.70 20.25
CA SER A 91 -1.04 0.72 20.04
C SER A 91 -0.94 0.18 18.62
N SER A 92 -2.04 0.18 17.85
CA SER A 92 -2.06 -0.18 16.43
C SER A 92 -1.65 0.97 15.49
N ASN A 93 -1.43 2.17 16.01
CA ASN A 93 -1.07 3.35 15.22
C ASN A 93 0.43 3.38 14.92
N THR A 94 0.87 2.61 13.93
CA THR A 94 2.28 2.56 13.51
C THR A 94 2.74 3.85 12.85
N ARG A 95 1.84 4.67 12.28
CA ARG A 95 2.18 5.96 11.70
C ARG A 95 2.80 6.92 12.72
N ALA A 96 2.31 6.92 13.96
CA ALA A 96 2.85 7.73 15.05
C ALA A 96 4.33 7.41 15.38
N LEU A 97 4.81 6.20 15.05
CA LEU A 97 6.20 5.80 15.27
C LEU A 97 7.16 6.42 14.25
N VAL A 98 6.67 6.90 13.12
CA VAL A 98 7.50 7.44 12.04
C VAL A 98 8.15 8.79 12.44
N GLY A 99 7.52 9.54 13.36
CA GLY A 99 7.98 10.87 13.78
C GLY A 99 7.81 11.93 12.68
N ASP A 100 8.49 13.08 12.84
CA ASP A 100 8.33 14.23 11.95
C ASP A 100 8.65 13.90 10.48
N ASP A 101 7.90 14.51 9.58
CA ASP A 101 8.15 14.36 8.15
C ASP A 101 9.47 15.01 7.73
N LYS A 102 10.10 14.44 6.69
CA LYS A 102 11.38 14.92 6.15
C LYS A 102 11.27 14.99 4.62
N PRO A 103 10.95 16.17 4.07
CA PRO A 103 10.74 16.34 2.63
C PRO A 103 11.98 16.08 1.77
N ASP A 104 13.18 16.07 2.34
CA ASP A 104 14.43 15.71 1.66
C ASP A 104 14.54 14.19 1.42
N LEU A 105 13.78 13.38 2.14
CA LEU A 105 13.67 11.95 1.89
C LEU A 105 12.62 11.71 0.79
N TRP A 106 13.04 11.07 -0.28
CA TRP A 106 12.18 10.68 -1.38
C TRP A 106 11.98 9.18 -1.35
N PHE A 107 10.76 8.75 -1.63
CA PHE A 107 10.39 7.33 -1.68
C PHE A 107 9.68 7.02 -2.98
N GLY A 108 9.99 5.85 -3.55
CA GLY A 108 9.26 5.24 -4.64
C GLY A 108 8.85 3.84 -4.21
N TYR A 109 7.55 3.57 -4.16
CA TYR A 109 7.01 2.24 -3.87
C TYR A 109 6.53 1.58 -5.15
N GLU A 110 6.95 0.34 -5.35
CA GLU A 110 6.49 -0.54 -6.43
C GLU A 110 5.59 -1.60 -5.79
N GLN A 111 4.28 -1.35 -5.81
CA GLN A 111 3.30 -2.23 -5.19
C GLN A 111 2.80 -3.25 -6.18
N GLU A 112 3.23 -4.49 -6.00
CA GLU A 112 2.65 -5.65 -6.68
C GLU A 112 1.38 -6.13 -5.96
N TYR A 113 0.42 -6.62 -6.74
CA TYR A 113 -0.82 -7.22 -6.24
C TYR A 113 -1.38 -8.18 -7.28
N THR A 114 -2.17 -9.15 -6.84
CA THR A 114 -2.86 -10.08 -7.73
C THR A 114 -4.35 -9.81 -7.71
N ILE A 115 -4.94 -9.60 -8.89
CA ILE A 115 -6.39 -9.55 -9.04
C ILE A 115 -6.91 -10.97 -8.98
N MET A 116 -7.79 -11.25 -8.01
CA MET A 116 -8.42 -12.53 -7.82
C MET A 116 -9.88 -12.48 -8.26
N GLN A 117 -10.36 -13.54 -8.87
CA GLN A 117 -11.77 -13.72 -9.17
C GLN A 117 -12.19 -15.15 -8.84
N THR A 118 -13.23 -15.30 -8.02
CA THR A 118 -13.70 -16.60 -7.53
C THR A 118 -12.59 -17.46 -6.89
N GLY A 119 -11.71 -16.80 -6.11
CA GLY A 119 -10.61 -17.45 -5.39
C GLY A 119 -9.41 -17.88 -6.24
N ARG A 120 -9.28 -17.36 -7.47
CA ARG A 120 -8.17 -17.66 -8.39
C ARG A 120 -7.65 -16.37 -9.03
N PRO A 121 -6.37 -16.31 -9.41
CA PRO A 121 -5.87 -15.18 -10.20
C PRO A 121 -6.67 -14.98 -11.48
N LEU A 122 -6.94 -13.71 -11.79
CA LEU A 122 -7.72 -13.35 -12.97
C LEU A 122 -7.03 -13.82 -14.26
N GLY A 123 -7.78 -14.52 -15.08
CA GLY A 123 -7.27 -15.11 -16.32
C GLY A 123 -6.80 -16.57 -16.18
N PHE A 124 -6.75 -17.11 -14.98
CA PHE A 124 -6.52 -18.56 -14.81
C PHE A 124 -7.69 -19.36 -15.37
N PRO A 125 -7.42 -20.50 -16.03
CA PRO A 125 -8.50 -21.36 -16.54
C PRO A 125 -9.34 -21.93 -15.39
N HIS A 126 -10.60 -22.23 -15.65
CA HIS A 126 -11.48 -22.82 -14.63
C HIS A 126 -10.91 -24.12 -14.05
N ASN A 127 -10.23 -24.92 -14.87
CA ASN A 127 -9.59 -26.16 -14.46
C ASN A 127 -8.09 -26.11 -14.77
N GLY A 128 -7.28 -26.52 -13.79
CA GLY A 128 -5.82 -26.52 -13.93
C GLY A 128 -5.18 -25.14 -13.72
N TYR A 129 -3.96 -25.01 -14.17
CA TYR A 129 -3.14 -23.83 -14.08
C TYR A 129 -2.58 -23.50 -15.46
N PRO A 130 -2.40 -22.20 -15.78
CA PRO A 130 -1.65 -21.84 -16.98
C PRO A 130 -0.15 -22.17 -16.77
N GLU A 131 0.67 -21.94 -17.77
CA GLU A 131 2.10 -22.16 -17.69
C GLU A 131 2.72 -21.20 -16.63
N PRO A 132 3.39 -21.69 -15.57
CA PRO A 132 4.20 -20.86 -14.71
C PRO A 132 5.34 -20.22 -15.53
N GLN A 133 5.74 -19.01 -15.22
CA GLN A 133 6.79 -18.29 -15.98
C GLN A 133 6.44 -18.10 -17.47
N GLY A 134 5.17 -17.92 -17.79
CA GLY A 134 4.71 -17.60 -19.15
C GLY A 134 5.09 -16.17 -19.58
N LYS A 135 4.55 -15.74 -20.71
CA LYS A 135 4.86 -14.42 -21.30
C LYS A 135 3.97 -13.31 -20.73
N TYR A 136 3.87 -13.23 -19.39
CA TYR A 136 2.93 -12.33 -18.71
C TYR A 136 3.54 -10.97 -18.36
N TYR A 137 4.82 -10.96 -17.99
CA TYR A 137 5.53 -9.73 -17.63
C TYR A 137 5.49 -8.72 -18.78
N CYS A 138 4.94 -7.53 -18.50
CA CYS A 138 4.65 -6.50 -19.50
C CYS A 138 3.87 -7.04 -20.72
N GLY A 139 3.04 -8.06 -20.51
CA GLY A 139 2.35 -8.80 -21.56
C GLY A 139 1.35 -7.96 -22.33
N VAL A 140 1.14 -8.31 -23.60
CA VAL A 140 0.17 -7.67 -24.49
C VAL A 140 -0.65 -8.75 -25.19
N GLY A 141 -1.96 -8.56 -25.21
CA GLY A 141 -2.90 -9.44 -25.89
C GLY A 141 -3.61 -10.41 -24.96
N ASN A 142 -4.70 -10.96 -25.49
CA ASN A 142 -5.55 -11.89 -24.75
C ASN A 142 -4.77 -13.17 -24.37
N GLY A 143 -4.92 -13.61 -23.14
CA GLY A 143 -4.20 -14.77 -22.60
C GLY A 143 -2.78 -14.47 -22.10
N GLN A 144 -2.26 -13.26 -22.33
CA GLN A 144 -0.99 -12.78 -21.75
C GLN A 144 -1.23 -11.84 -20.59
N VAL A 145 -2.34 -11.10 -20.61
CA VAL A 145 -2.69 -10.11 -19.59
C VAL A 145 -4.20 -10.03 -19.38
N ASN A 146 -4.62 -9.84 -18.14
CA ASN A 146 -6.03 -9.66 -17.77
C ASN A 146 -6.16 -8.54 -16.75
N GLY A 147 -7.28 -7.80 -16.75
CA GLY A 147 -7.57 -6.75 -15.78
C GLY A 147 -7.04 -5.37 -16.12
N ARG A 148 -6.52 -5.12 -17.33
CA ARG A 148 -5.94 -3.82 -17.75
C ARG A 148 -6.89 -2.64 -17.53
N GLU A 149 -8.16 -2.77 -17.89
CA GLU A 149 -9.16 -1.71 -17.69
C GLU A 149 -9.26 -1.30 -16.21
N PHE A 150 -9.31 -2.27 -15.30
CA PHE A 150 -9.33 -2.02 -13.86
C PHE A 150 -8.06 -1.31 -13.38
N VAL A 151 -6.89 -1.72 -13.88
CA VAL A 151 -5.59 -1.13 -13.53
C VAL A 151 -5.46 0.29 -14.05
N ASP A 152 -5.83 0.53 -15.31
CA ASP A 152 -5.80 1.87 -15.91
C ASP A 152 -6.74 2.81 -15.13
N LYS A 153 -7.94 2.34 -14.76
CA LYS A 153 -8.88 3.11 -13.96
C LYS A 153 -8.38 3.39 -12.54
N HIS A 154 -7.71 2.43 -11.91
CA HIS A 154 -7.06 2.65 -10.61
C HIS A 154 -5.99 3.74 -10.70
N MET A 155 -5.13 3.67 -11.71
CA MET A 155 -4.10 4.69 -11.95
C MET A 155 -4.72 6.09 -12.11
N GLU A 156 -5.75 6.23 -12.97
CA GLU A 156 -6.46 7.49 -13.17
C GLU A 156 -7.07 8.04 -11.87
N ASN A 157 -7.74 7.19 -11.11
CA ASN A 157 -8.33 7.57 -9.82
C ASN A 157 -7.26 8.01 -8.80
N CYS A 158 -6.13 7.33 -8.73
CA CYS A 158 -5.04 7.76 -7.86
C CYS A 158 -4.49 9.14 -8.24
N ILE A 159 -4.33 9.41 -9.54
CA ILE A 159 -3.89 10.72 -10.05
C ILE A 159 -4.93 11.80 -9.72
N GLU A 160 -6.21 11.52 -9.90
CA GLU A 160 -7.31 12.44 -9.54
C GLU A 160 -7.32 12.73 -8.03
N ALA A 161 -7.03 11.74 -7.18
CA ALA A 161 -6.87 11.94 -5.74
C ALA A 161 -5.62 12.76 -5.36
N GLY A 162 -4.74 13.08 -6.31
CA GLY A 162 -3.51 13.84 -6.07
C GLY A 162 -2.32 12.99 -5.63
N ILE A 163 -2.39 11.68 -5.86
CA ILE A 163 -1.27 10.74 -5.63
C ILE A 163 -0.39 10.69 -6.88
N GLU A 164 0.91 10.84 -6.71
CA GLU A 164 1.86 10.79 -7.82
C GLU A 164 2.15 9.34 -8.22
N ILE A 165 1.35 8.80 -9.15
CA ILE A 165 1.60 7.51 -9.79
C ILE A 165 2.60 7.73 -10.93
N THR A 166 3.67 6.95 -10.95
CA THR A 166 4.74 7.05 -11.94
C THR A 166 4.72 5.96 -12.99
N GLY A 167 3.98 4.87 -12.75
CA GLY A 167 3.84 3.80 -13.72
C GLY A 167 2.96 2.65 -13.24
N THR A 168 2.61 1.79 -14.21
CA THR A 168 1.95 0.51 -13.99
C THR A 168 2.47 -0.51 -14.99
N ASN A 169 2.55 -1.77 -14.62
CA ASN A 169 2.88 -2.88 -15.52
C ASN A 169 2.22 -4.18 -15.07
N ALA A 170 2.00 -5.07 -16.03
CA ALA A 170 1.64 -6.45 -15.74
C ALA A 170 2.87 -7.21 -15.24
N GLU A 171 2.67 -8.07 -14.25
CA GLU A 171 3.72 -8.82 -13.58
C GLU A 171 3.84 -10.28 -14.06
N VAL A 172 4.80 -11.01 -13.49
CA VAL A 172 5.21 -12.34 -13.97
C VAL A 172 4.16 -13.41 -13.74
N LEU A 173 3.25 -13.23 -12.78
CA LEU A 173 2.12 -14.10 -12.56
C LEU A 173 0.91 -13.58 -13.35
N LEU A 174 0.22 -14.41 -14.11
CA LEU A 174 -0.99 -14.01 -14.83
C LEU A 174 -2.06 -13.48 -13.85
N GLY A 175 -2.56 -12.28 -14.09
CA GLY A 175 -3.48 -11.57 -13.19
C GLY A 175 -2.78 -10.72 -12.13
N GLN A 176 -1.46 -10.75 -12.06
CA GLN A 176 -0.66 -9.89 -11.20
C GLN A 176 -0.29 -8.60 -11.93
N TRP A 177 -0.32 -7.51 -11.16
CA TRP A 177 0.01 -6.16 -11.62
C TRP A 177 0.85 -5.43 -10.60
N GLU A 178 1.54 -4.41 -11.06
CA GLU A 178 2.28 -3.46 -10.25
C GLU A 178 1.82 -2.04 -10.56
N TYR A 179 1.78 -1.18 -9.54
CA TYR A 179 1.74 0.26 -9.70
C TYR A 179 2.83 0.92 -8.86
N GLN A 180 3.28 2.10 -9.29
CA GLN A 180 4.39 2.80 -8.69
C GLN A 180 3.95 4.15 -8.15
N VAL A 181 4.21 4.39 -6.85
CA VAL A 181 3.89 5.64 -6.13
C VAL A 181 5.18 6.36 -5.79
N PHE A 182 5.26 7.62 -6.13
CA PHE A 182 6.37 8.48 -5.73
C PHE A 182 5.91 9.53 -4.73
N SER A 183 6.68 9.75 -3.65
CA SER A 183 6.39 10.81 -2.68
C SER A 183 7.65 11.39 -2.06
N LYS A 184 7.57 12.68 -1.72
CA LYS A 184 8.58 13.39 -0.93
C LYS A 184 8.10 13.49 0.51
N GLY A 185 8.92 13.02 1.44
CA GLY A 185 8.57 12.89 2.85
C GLY A 185 8.12 11.49 3.22
N LYS A 186 8.56 11.03 4.39
CA LYS A 186 8.31 9.67 4.88
C LYS A 186 6.87 9.42 5.31
N LEU A 187 6.21 10.44 5.90
CA LEU A 187 4.79 10.35 6.28
C LEU A 187 3.92 10.37 5.03
N LYS A 188 4.17 11.34 4.12
CA LYS A 188 3.41 11.42 2.87
C LYS A 188 3.51 10.14 2.06
N ALA A 189 4.70 9.54 1.98
CA ALA A 189 4.91 8.31 1.22
C ALA A 189 4.03 7.15 1.74
N GLY A 190 4.00 6.94 3.05
CA GLY A 190 3.13 5.94 3.67
C GLY A 190 1.64 6.26 3.50
N ASP A 191 1.26 7.52 3.66
CA ASP A 191 -0.12 7.99 3.51
C ASP A 191 -0.63 7.77 2.07
N ASP A 192 0.15 8.16 1.06
CA ASP A 192 -0.20 8.00 -0.35
C ASP A 192 -0.32 6.51 -0.73
N LEU A 193 0.58 5.66 -0.21
CA LEU A 193 0.50 4.22 -0.43
C LEU A 193 -0.78 3.61 0.16
N TRP A 194 -1.15 3.99 1.39
CA TRP A 194 -2.36 3.46 2.01
C TRP A 194 -3.63 3.95 1.33
N ILE A 195 -3.69 5.20 0.88
CA ILE A 195 -4.85 5.70 0.12
C ILE A 195 -4.90 5.09 -1.28
N SER A 196 -3.77 4.85 -1.95
CA SER A 196 -3.78 4.12 -3.23
C SER A 196 -4.30 2.68 -3.08
N ARG A 197 -3.92 1.98 -2.00
CA ARG A 197 -4.50 0.67 -1.65
C ARG A 197 -5.99 0.75 -1.33
N TYR A 198 -6.42 1.82 -0.65
CA TYR A 198 -7.83 2.04 -0.35
C TYR A 198 -8.67 2.20 -1.63
N ILE A 199 -8.21 3.04 -2.56
CA ILE A 199 -8.86 3.24 -3.86
C ILE A 199 -8.93 1.89 -4.62
N LEU A 200 -7.83 1.13 -4.65
CA LEU A 200 -7.76 -0.18 -5.29
C LEU A 200 -8.79 -1.17 -4.71
N GLN A 201 -8.87 -1.25 -3.38
CA GLN A 201 -9.80 -2.14 -2.67
C GLN A 201 -11.26 -1.72 -2.90
N GLN A 202 -11.58 -0.44 -2.79
CA GLN A 202 -12.94 0.05 -2.98
C GLN A 202 -13.41 -0.13 -4.44
N MET A 203 -12.55 0.11 -5.42
CA MET A 203 -12.86 -0.16 -6.82
C MET A 203 -13.16 -1.64 -7.08
N SER A 204 -12.49 -2.54 -6.38
CA SER A 204 -12.66 -3.98 -6.57
C SER A 204 -14.10 -4.46 -6.28
N GLU A 205 -14.84 -3.72 -5.44
CA GLU A 205 -16.24 -4.01 -5.12
C GLU A 205 -17.14 -3.93 -6.36
N GLU A 206 -16.93 -2.93 -7.23
CA GLU A 206 -17.71 -2.75 -8.47
C GLU A 206 -17.40 -3.87 -9.50
N TYR A 207 -16.13 -4.25 -9.61
CA TYR A 207 -15.67 -5.27 -10.55
C TYR A 207 -15.87 -6.71 -10.05
N VAL A 208 -16.30 -6.88 -8.80
CA VAL A 208 -16.41 -8.19 -8.14
C VAL A 208 -15.07 -8.95 -8.18
N TYR A 209 -14.00 -8.23 -7.86
CA TYR A 209 -12.66 -8.77 -7.71
C TYR A 209 -12.26 -8.78 -6.23
N ASP A 210 -11.34 -9.66 -5.87
CA ASP A 210 -10.59 -9.59 -4.62
C ASP A 210 -9.15 -9.14 -4.95
N ILE A 211 -8.57 -8.29 -4.10
CA ILE A 211 -7.19 -7.83 -4.26
C ILE A 211 -6.31 -8.59 -3.26
N GLU A 212 -5.40 -9.39 -3.79
CA GLU A 212 -4.47 -10.17 -2.98
C GLU A 212 -3.11 -9.49 -2.90
N LEU A 213 -2.68 -9.15 -1.68
CA LEU A 213 -1.39 -8.53 -1.38
C LEU A 213 -0.41 -9.52 -0.70
N HIS A 214 -0.81 -10.77 -0.51
CA HIS A 214 0.04 -11.77 0.12
C HIS A 214 1.33 -12.00 -0.69
N PRO A 215 2.51 -12.14 -0.03
CA PRO A 215 3.79 -12.26 -0.74
C PRO A 215 3.88 -13.52 -1.61
N LYS A 216 3.05 -14.51 -1.40
CA LYS A 216 2.97 -15.73 -2.25
C LYS A 216 1.52 -16.07 -2.56
N PRO A 217 0.87 -15.38 -3.51
CA PRO A 217 -0.55 -15.57 -3.83
C PRO A 217 -0.87 -16.95 -4.41
N VAL A 218 0.10 -17.57 -5.10
CA VAL A 218 -0.04 -18.93 -5.65
C VAL A 218 1.18 -19.75 -5.24
N MET A 219 0.93 -20.89 -4.57
CA MET A 219 1.99 -21.81 -4.15
C MET A 219 2.57 -22.58 -5.32
N GLY A 220 3.83 -22.99 -5.21
CA GLY A 220 4.57 -23.74 -6.23
C GLY A 220 5.50 -22.88 -7.07
N ASP A 221 5.67 -23.23 -8.34
CA ASP A 221 6.63 -22.60 -9.26
C ASP A 221 6.13 -21.28 -9.85
N TRP A 222 5.57 -20.41 -9.01
CA TRP A 222 5.05 -19.11 -9.36
C TRP A 222 5.86 -18.01 -8.68
N ASN A 223 5.91 -16.82 -9.31
CA ASN A 223 6.49 -15.64 -8.69
C ASN A 223 5.67 -15.22 -7.46
N GLY A 224 6.32 -14.54 -6.54
CA GLY A 224 5.67 -13.88 -5.41
C GLY A 224 5.19 -12.49 -5.78
N SER A 225 4.68 -11.79 -4.77
CA SER A 225 4.21 -10.40 -4.82
C SER A 225 4.92 -9.60 -3.75
N GLY A 226 5.46 -8.44 -4.08
CA GLY A 226 6.26 -7.63 -3.18
C GLY A 226 5.83 -6.17 -3.13
N LEU A 227 6.45 -5.45 -2.21
CA LEU A 227 6.49 -4.01 -2.18
C LEU A 227 7.95 -3.57 -2.17
N HIS A 228 8.50 -3.22 -3.33
CA HIS A 228 9.82 -2.61 -3.39
C HIS A 228 9.76 -1.20 -2.82
N CYS A 229 10.73 -0.87 -1.96
CA CYS A 229 10.87 0.45 -1.38
C CYS A 229 12.16 1.10 -1.88
N ASN A 230 12.04 1.97 -2.86
CA ASN A 230 13.12 2.81 -3.33
C ASN A 230 13.18 4.07 -2.46
N PHE A 231 14.36 4.48 -2.06
CA PHE A 231 14.52 5.70 -1.26
C PHE A 231 15.78 6.46 -1.62
N SER A 232 15.76 7.75 -1.39
CA SER A 232 16.96 8.59 -1.46
C SER A 232 16.85 9.79 -0.53
N ASN A 233 17.99 10.25 -0.06
CA ASN A 233 18.13 11.57 0.59
C ASN A 233 18.88 12.53 -0.32
N ASP A 234 18.97 13.80 0.09
CA ASP A 234 19.64 14.84 -0.69
C ASP A 234 21.10 14.47 -1.01
N LYS A 235 21.83 13.95 -0.03
CA LYS A 235 23.23 13.53 -0.22
C LYS A 235 23.38 12.39 -1.24
N MET A 236 22.48 11.41 -1.23
CA MET A 236 22.48 10.34 -2.24
C MET A 236 22.31 10.88 -3.66
N ARG A 237 21.45 11.89 -3.81
CA ARG A 237 21.13 12.46 -5.13
C ARG A 237 22.19 13.42 -5.67
N ASN A 238 22.79 14.23 -4.80
CA ASN A 238 23.60 15.38 -5.23
C ASN A 238 25.11 15.22 -4.98
N GLU A 239 25.50 14.51 -3.93
CA GLU A 239 26.90 14.32 -3.56
C GLU A 239 27.36 12.87 -3.76
N GLY A 240 26.63 11.92 -3.16
CA GLY A 240 26.84 10.48 -3.27
C GLY A 240 28.26 10.05 -2.93
N GLY A 241 28.77 9.25 -3.82
CA GLY A 241 30.11 8.67 -3.73
C GLY A 241 30.12 7.23 -3.21
N GLU A 242 31.02 6.43 -3.75
CA GLU A 242 31.08 4.98 -3.50
C GLU A 242 31.15 4.65 -2.01
N GLU A 243 31.98 5.35 -1.25
CA GLU A 243 32.13 5.07 0.19
C GLU A 243 30.87 5.43 1.00
N TYR A 244 30.13 6.47 0.59
CA TYR A 244 28.88 6.82 1.22
C TYR A 244 27.83 5.72 1.03
N PHE A 245 27.69 5.20 -0.20
CA PHE A 245 26.77 4.09 -0.47
C PHE A 245 27.21 2.80 0.24
N LYS A 246 28.51 2.47 0.26
CA LYS A 246 29.02 1.32 1.02
C LYS A 246 28.68 1.40 2.51
N ASN A 247 28.70 2.60 3.11
CA ASN A 247 28.32 2.78 4.50
C ASN A 247 26.82 2.54 4.73
N ILE A 248 25.98 2.95 3.78
CA ILE A 248 24.54 2.65 3.82
C ILE A 248 24.34 1.12 3.76
N PHE A 249 24.96 0.45 2.81
CA PHE A 249 24.84 -1.01 2.65
C PHE A 249 25.32 -1.78 3.88
N ARG A 250 26.46 -1.39 4.49
CA ARG A 250 26.91 -1.97 5.75
C ARG A 250 25.90 -1.78 6.89
N ALA A 251 25.21 -0.62 6.91
CA ALA A 251 24.18 -0.35 7.90
C ALA A 251 22.93 -1.21 7.68
N PHE A 252 22.55 -1.48 6.43
CA PHE A 252 21.46 -2.41 6.10
C PHE A 252 21.84 -3.85 6.45
N ASP A 253 23.01 -4.32 6.02
CA ASP A 253 23.52 -5.67 6.31
C ASP A 253 23.53 -5.96 7.83
N SER A 254 24.05 -5.01 8.62
CA SER A 254 24.08 -5.15 10.09
C SER A 254 22.68 -5.14 10.76
N ARG A 255 21.62 -4.84 10.02
CA ARG A 255 20.23 -4.79 10.50
C ARG A 255 19.29 -5.68 9.68
N HIS A 256 19.84 -6.61 8.92
CA HIS A 256 19.06 -7.47 8.04
C HIS A 256 17.88 -8.14 8.75
N ASP A 257 18.13 -8.81 9.87
CA ASP A 257 17.09 -9.49 10.65
C ASP A 257 16.00 -8.52 11.14
N LEU A 258 16.39 -7.31 11.55
CA LEU A 258 15.46 -6.28 11.98
C LEU A 258 14.57 -5.82 10.81
N HIS A 259 15.13 -5.68 9.61
CA HIS A 259 14.36 -5.32 8.41
C HIS A 259 13.37 -6.44 8.06
N ILE A 260 13.81 -7.70 8.01
CA ILE A 260 12.94 -8.83 7.71
C ILE A 260 11.76 -8.92 8.69
N GLN A 261 11.99 -8.68 9.99
CA GLN A 261 10.95 -8.66 11.01
C GLN A 261 9.90 -7.56 10.81
N ASN A 262 10.24 -6.48 10.09
CA ASN A 262 9.37 -5.34 9.87
C ASN A 262 8.78 -5.25 8.45
N TYR A 263 9.19 -6.13 7.54
CA TYR A 263 8.73 -6.08 6.13
C TYR A 263 7.45 -6.87 5.86
N GLY A 264 6.75 -7.28 6.90
CA GLY A 264 5.51 -8.05 6.81
C GLY A 264 5.71 -9.55 7.00
N SER A 265 4.60 -10.27 7.03
CA SER A 265 4.57 -11.72 7.26
C SER A 265 4.86 -12.51 5.98
N ASP A 266 5.18 -13.79 6.16
CA ASP A 266 5.29 -14.79 5.10
C ASP A 266 6.28 -14.49 3.94
N ASN A 267 7.20 -13.53 4.14
CA ASN A 267 8.23 -13.21 3.14
C ASN A 267 9.18 -14.38 2.84
N ASN A 268 9.33 -15.33 3.75
CA ASN A 268 10.08 -16.56 3.51
C ASN A 268 9.48 -17.44 2.42
N LEU A 269 8.18 -17.31 2.12
CA LEU A 269 7.52 -18.01 1.02
C LEU A 269 7.87 -17.42 -0.35
N ARG A 270 8.22 -16.14 -0.39
CA ARG A 270 8.64 -15.39 -1.59
C ARG A 270 10.16 -15.36 -1.74
N LEU A 271 10.90 -15.00 -0.70
CA LEU A 271 12.36 -14.78 -0.73
C LEU A 271 13.12 -16.10 -0.63
N THR A 272 13.09 -16.87 -1.70
CA THR A 272 13.63 -18.25 -1.75
C THR A 272 14.96 -18.36 -2.49
N GLY A 273 15.44 -17.29 -3.11
CA GLY A 273 16.57 -17.31 -4.04
C GLY A 273 16.20 -17.83 -5.44
N LYS A 274 14.90 -17.98 -5.71
CA LYS A 274 14.32 -18.32 -7.03
C LYS A 274 13.33 -17.25 -7.43
N HIS A 275 12.85 -17.30 -8.68
CA HIS A 275 11.84 -16.37 -9.18
C HIS A 275 12.23 -14.90 -9.00
N GLU A 276 13.48 -14.60 -9.37
CA GLU A 276 14.04 -13.24 -9.34
C GLU A 276 14.19 -12.61 -7.94
N THR A 277 14.15 -13.43 -6.88
CA THR A 277 14.37 -12.99 -5.50
C THR A 277 15.69 -13.47 -4.94
N GLN A 278 16.23 -12.77 -3.95
CA GLN A 278 17.28 -13.28 -3.08
C GLN A 278 16.70 -14.19 -2.00
N SER A 279 17.56 -15.02 -1.40
CA SER A 279 17.19 -15.78 -0.20
C SER A 279 16.98 -14.84 0.98
N ILE A 280 15.94 -15.06 1.77
CA ILE A 280 15.64 -14.28 2.98
C ILE A 280 16.80 -14.26 4.00
N GLU A 281 17.71 -15.24 3.92
CA GLU A 281 18.86 -15.36 4.81
C GLU A 281 20.08 -14.52 4.36
N LYS A 282 20.00 -13.85 3.20
CA LYS A 282 21.12 -13.15 2.59
C LYS A 282 20.77 -11.72 2.29
N PHE A 283 21.62 -10.81 2.71
CA PHE A 283 21.65 -9.45 2.20
C PHE A 283 22.70 -9.35 1.08
N THR A 284 22.30 -8.89 -0.07
CA THR A 284 23.20 -8.58 -1.19
C THR A 284 23.00 -7.15 -1.64
N TRP A 285 24.02 -6.61 -2.32
CA TRP A 285 23.96 -5.26 -2.87
C TRP A 285 24.91 -5.12 -4.05
N GLY A 286 24.59 -4.22 -4.95
CA GLY A 286 25.39 -3.95 -6.12
C GLY A 286 24.67 -3.03 -7.10
N ILE A 287 25.32 -2.71 -8.21
CA ILE A 287 24.66 -2.01 -9.31
C ILE A 287 23.71 -3.01 -9.98
N SER A 288 22.41 -2.68 -9.99
CA SER A 288 21.33 -3.54 -10.48
C SER A 288 21.22 -4.89 -9.73
N ASP A 289 21.68 -4.94 -8.49
CA ASP A 289 21.44 -6.08 -7.61
C ASP A 289 19.96 -6.14 -7.22
N ARG A 290 19.46 -7.34 -6.98
CA ARG A 290 18.06 -7.60 -6.59
C ARG A 290 17.91 -8.03 -5.13
N GLY A 291 18.93 -7.78 -4.32
CA GLY A 291 18.98 -8.11 -2.90
C GLY A 291 18.28 -7.11 -2.00
#